data_ea75a99922aba340953c8af948478166
#
_entry.id   ea75a99922aba340953c8af948478166
#
_cell.length_a   1.000
_cell.length_b   1.000
_cell.length_c   1.000
_cell.angle_alpha   90.00
_cell.angle_beta   90.00
_cell.angle_gamma   90.00
#
_symmetry.space_group_name_H-M   'P 1'
#
loop_
_entity.id
_entity.type
_entity.pdbx_description
1 polymer ?
#
loop_
_entity_poly.entity_id
_entity_poly.type
_entity_poly.pdbx_seq_one_letter_code
_entity_poly.pdbx_strand_id
1 'polypeptide(L)'
;MEDIMKLDEDESSYSNPKKILSLPFPYPGQKKPIDRFVINDDGFFNFMGRKEFKNVLTTINKFRSGTGYMKLFVYGTVGYGKSHILSAIACFLFQTERRVVYIPDCRQLSVDPVDYVKSALFLAYHNDDAKINEINSCENFEDITNFCKSQFKEQLYFIVDQMNALDENDDTGVNLDIKKQIRRDLDKMANNHYYIMSSSANNKTMLHLMHKQTGELKIKLFGGFDEEEMKEWWNSHNPDLPEMDEQQKKQTEDITGRIPLFLKFLLESNHENFEDALEYLNQQLTLKIKYPLTSFSNIISESNRWEFHVSLMSSFLTNNFPILGHGPYDYDHRFFYIEDDKCYYVCGLVRNCMADYLYEKGRMEIFVDVKWIKLFKNNPSVKGFIVEKACLASICRSGIIVNKITFKVNDYQFFSSAEDINFSLSEATCTFYLPRKWNQKSIDGLLALYKTNTLYIAPIQVTFDKEGHSDSEASFFSGIWPELKPNIPNNLNIEVIFIWITRKNGIDEEVEKKFKKLRSRNVEINPDYTSVVTGFANVNRDIDRYV
;
A
#
# COMPACT_ATOMS: atom_id res chain seq x y z
N MET A 1 -9.75 9.03 35.60
CA MET A 1 -10.91 8.13 35.70
C MET A 1 -12.22 8.88 35.67
N GLU A 2 -12.36 9.96 36.40
CA GLU A 2 -13.59 10.77 36.39
C GLU A 2 -14.04 11.18 34.99
N ASP A 3 -13.10 11.55 34.11
CA ASP A 3 -13.42 11.94 32.74
C ASP A 3 -13.86 10.75 31.88
N ILE A 4 -13.35 9.54 32.15
CA ILE A 4 -13.83 8.33 31.48
C ILE A 4 -15.27 8.03 31.88
N MET A 5 -15.63 8.21 33.14
CA MET A 5 -16.99 7.95 33.65
C MET A 5 -18.04 8.97 33.13
N LYS A 6 -17.60 10.08 32.57
CA LYS A 6 -18.48 11.09 31.93
C LYS A 6 -18.69 10.86 30.42
N LEU A 7 -18.03 9.86 29.83
CA LEU A 7 -18.15 9.56 28.40
C LEU A 7 -19.56 9.07 28.04
N ASP A 8 -19.88 9.15 26.76
CA ASP A 8 -21.15 8.68 26.22
C ASP A 8 -21.23 7.13 26.32
N GLU A 9 -22.31 6.62 26.88
CA GLU A 9 -22.58 5.18 27.00
C GLU A 9 -23.11 4.56 25.70
N ASP A 10 -23.45 5.41 24.72
CA ASP A 10 -23.98 4.94 23.46
C ASP A 10 -22.86 4.43 22.53
N GLU A 11 -22.82 3.11 22.34
CA GLU A 11 -21.94 2.43 21.39
C GLU A 11 -21.96 3.07 20.00
N SER A 12 -23.14 3.62 19.60
CA SER A 12 -23.29 4.24 18.29
C SER A 12 -22.40 5.48 18.10
N SER A 13 -22.06 6.18 19.19
CA SER A 13 -21.18 7.33 19.14
C SER A 13 -19.76 6.95 18.73
N TYR A 14 -19.27 5.80 19.18
CA TYR A 14 -17.94 5.28 18.86
C TYR A 14 -17.85 4.63 17.48
N SER A 15 -18.99 4.23 16.92
CA SER A 15 -19.05 3.58 15.61
C SER A 15 -19.50 4.50 14.47
N ASN A 16 -19.91 5.73 14.76
CA ASN A 16 -20.38 6.70 13.78
C ASN A 16 -19.24 7.61 13.33
N PRO A 17 -18.76 7.54 12.06
CA PRO A 17 -17.64 8.34 11.59
C PRO A 17 -17.89 9.85 11.58
N LYS A 18 -19.17 10.29 11.67
CA LYS A 18 -19.55 11.71 11.81
C LYS A 18 -19.25 12.29 13.19
N LYS A 19 -18.95 11.43 14.17
CA LYS A 19 -18.61 11.86 15.52
C LYS A 19 -17.10 11.78 15.73
N ILE A 20 -16.49 12.90 16.13
CA ILE A 20 -15.13 12.94 16.64
C ILE A 20 -15.24 13.06 18.16
N LEU A 21 -14.80 12.03 18.87
CA LEU A 21 -14.81 11.97 20.31
C LEU A 21 -13.45 12.40 20.86
N SER A 22 -13.46 13.28 21.86
CA SER A 22 -12.27 13.58 22.67
C SER A 22 -12.25 12.60 23.85
N LEU A 23 -11.36 11.61 23.79
CA LEU A 23 -11.31 10.52 24.79
C LEU A 23 -10.09 10.71 25.70
N PRO A 24 -10.21 10.58 27.02
CA PRO A 24 -9.07 10.54 27.91
C PRO A 24 -8.25 9.28 27.64
N PHE A 25 -6.92 9.42 27.59
CA PHE A 25 -6.07 8.26 27.30
C PHE A 25 -6.10 7.25 28.47
N PRO A 26 -6.55 6.00 28.25
CA PRO A 26 -6.90 5.08 29.34
C PRO A 26 -5.66 4.37 29.95
N TYR A 27 -4.59 5.13 30.17
CA TYR A 27 -3.37 4.66 30.83
C TYR A 27 -2.73 5.81 31.64
N PRO A 28 -2.60 5.68 32.96
CA PRO A 28 -2.15 6.78 33.83
C PRO A 28 -0.62 6.89 33.92
N GLY A 29 0.13 5.89 33.44
CA GLY A 29 1.60 5.90 33.51
C GLY A 29 2.23 6.98 32.65
N GLN A 30 3.46 7.36 32.99
CA GLN A 30 4.18 8.44 32.31
C GLN A 30 4.57 8.10 30.86
N LYS A 31 4.88 6.82 30.59
CA LYS A 31 5.35 6.36 29.26
C LYS A 31 4.18 6.02 28.34
N LYS A 32 3.53 7.08 27.82
CA LYS A 32 2.45 6.96 26.82
C LYS A 32 3.04 6.85 25.40
N PRO A 33 2.37 6.15 24.46
CA PRO A 33 2.85 5.97 23.07
C PRO A 33 2.59 7.21 22.21
N ILE A 34 3.32 8.29 22.44
CA ILE A 34 3.21 9.58 21.73
C ILE A 34 3.60 9.49 20.24
N ASP A 35 4.31 8.44 19.86
CA ASP A 35 4.63 8.15 18.45
C ASP A 35 3.39 7.75 17.63
N ARG A 36 2.31 7.33 18.30
CA ARG A 36 1.06 6.87 17.67
C ARG A 36 -0.14 7.73 18.00
N PHE A 37 -0.15 8.37 19.15
CA PHE A 37 -1.25 9.21 19.61
C PHE A 37 -0.81 10.66 19.74
N VAL A 38 -1.63 11.55 19.20
CA VAL A 38 -1.54 12.97 19.55
C VAL A 38 -2.37 13.17 20.81
N ILE A 39 -1.69 13.23 21.95
CA ILE A 39 -2.33 13.42 23.26
C ILE A 39 -2.11 14.88 23.66
N ASN A 40 -3.18 15.60 23.95
CA ASN A 40 -3.10 16.99 24.39
C ASN A 40 -2.61 17.10 25.85
N ASP A 41 -2.39 18.33 26.32
CA ASP A 41 -1.88 18.59 27.68
C ASP A 41 -2.83 18.09 28.78
N ASP A 42 -4.13 18.01 28.51
CA ASP A 42 -5.14 17.49 29.42
C ASP A 42 -5.21 15.94 29.40
N GLY A 43 -4.42 15.28 28.56
CA GLY A 43 -4.33 13.83 28.47
C GLY A 43 -5.37 13.18 27.57
N PHE A 44 -6.00 13.93 26.66
CA PHE A 44 -7.03 13.44 25.72
C PHE A 44 -6.46 13.22 24.32
N PHE A 45 -7.04 12.27 23.60
CA PHE A 45 -6.81 12.06 22.18
C PHE A 45 -8.12 12.09 21.40
N ASN A 46 -8.06 12.48 20.13
CA ASN A 46 -9.21 12.49 19.25
C ASN A 46 -9.42 11.11 18.62
N PHE A 47 -10.67 10.66 18.62
CA PHE A 47 -11.10 9.40 18.01
C PHE A 47 -12.30 9.68 17.08
N MET A 48 -12.09 9.54 15.78
CA MET A 48 -13.19 9.50 14.82
C MET A 48 -13.88 8.15 14.94
N GLY A 49 -15.20 8.13 15.10
CA GLY A 49 -15.96 6.89 15.23
C GLY A 49 -15.67 5.93 14.05
N ARG A 50 -15.49 4.66 14.36
CA ARG A 50 -15.12 3.61 13.39
C ARG A 50 -16.11 2.45 13.46
N LYS A 51 -16.60 2.01 12.30
CA LYS A 51 -17.44 0.81 12.18
C LYS A 51 -16.79 -0.41 12.87
N GLU A 52 -15.47 -0.52 12.78
CA GLU A 52 -14.72 -1.61 13.39
C GLU A 52 -14.72 -1.58 14.93
N PHE A 53 -14.97 -0.43 15.56
CA PHE A 53 -15.22 -0.38 17.00
C PHE A 53 -16.36 -1.31 17.41
N LYS A 54 -17.48 -1.22 16.71
CA LYS A 54 -18.66 -2.08 16.95
C LYS A 54 -18.34 -3.55 16.72
N ASN A 55 -17.58 -3.87 15.67
CA ASN A 55 -17.19 -5.23 15.35
C ASN A 55 -16.33 -5.85 16.48
N VAL A 56 -15.32 -5.08 16.97
CA VAL A 56 -14.47 -5.50 18.09
C VAL A 56 -15.29 -5.68 19.37
N LEU A 57 -16.13 -4.71 19.73
CA LEU A 57 -16.95 -4.75 20.94
C LEU A 57 -17.97 -5.91 20.90
N THR A 58 -18.65 -6.11 19.76
CA THR A 58 -19.58 -7.25 19.57
C THR A 58 -18.86 -8.58 19.74
N THR A 59 -17.59 -8.65 19.32
CA THR A 59 -16.78 -9.87 19.47
C THR A 59 -16.36 -10.08 20.93
N ILE A 60 -15.97 -9.02 21.63
CA ILE A 60 -15.69 -9.07 23.08
C ILE A 60 -16.92 -9.52 23.87
N ASN A 61 -18.10 -9.06 23.50
CA ASN A 61 -19.36 -9.46 24.14
C ASN A 61 -19.72 -10.95 23.94
N LYS A 62 -19.04 -11.67 23.03
CA LYS A 62 -19.16 -13.14 22.88
C LYS A 62 -18.33 -13.91 23.89
N PHE A 63 -17.46 -13.27 24.66
CA PHE A 63 -16.68 -13.93 25.69
C PHE A 63 -17.60 -14.61 26.71
N ARG A 64 -17.24 -15.84 27.09
CA ARG A 64 -17.95 -16.63 28.11
C ARG A 64 -16.95 -17.36 28.96
N SER A 65 -17.04 -17.16 30.26
CA SER A 65 -16.22 -17.90 31.23
C SER A 65 -16.50 -19.41 31.11
N GLY A 66 -15.45 -20.21 31.04
CA GLY A 66 -15.54 -21.66 30.96
C GLY A 66 -15.86 -22.24 29.58
N THR A 67 -16.00 -21.42 28.50
CA THR A 67 -16.32 -21.89 27.15
C THR A 67 -15.12 -21.95 26.20
N GLY A 68 -13.92 -21.56 26.62
CA GLY A 68 -12.74 -21.45 25.78
C GLY A 68 -12.66 -20.17 24.91
N TYR A 69 -13.74 -19.40 24.80
CA TYR A 69 -13.76 -18.12 24.09
C TYR A 69 -13.42 -16.96 25.03
N MET A 70 -12.16 -16.90 25.47
CA MET A 70 -11.67 -15.85 26.36
C MET A 70 -10.56 -15.01 25.74
N LYS A 71 -10.13 -15.34 24.51
CA LYS A 71 -9.05 -14.64 23.82
C LYS A 71 -9.53 -14.08 22.48
N LEU A 72 -9.13 -12.85 22.19
CA LEU A 72 -9.36 -12.16 20.93
C LEU A 72 -8.06 -11.65 20.35
N PHE A 73 -7.80 -11.97 19.09
CA PHE A 73 -6.71 -11.39 18.32
C PHE A 73 -7.23 -10.34 17.35
N VAL A 74 -6.69 -9.11 17.48
CA VAL A 74 -6.91 -8.01 16.56
C VAL A 74 -5.61 -7.77 15.79
N TYR A 75 -5.59 -8.05 14.51
CA TYR A 75 -4.40 -7.89 13.69
C TYR A 75 -4.72 -7.29 12.31
N GLY A 76 -3.73 -6.74 11.62
CA GLY A 76 -3.95 -6.14 10.32
C GLY A 76 -2.89 -5.14 9.90
N THR A 77 -3.23 -4.34 8.89
CA THR A 77 -2.33 -3.37 8.25
C THR A 77 -1.73 -2.40 9.26
N VAL A 78 -0.45 -2.10 9.10
CA VAL A 78 0.23 -1.03 9.85
C VAL A 78 -0.41 0.31 9.48
N GLY A 79 -0.74 1.12 10.50
CA GLY A 79 -1.36 2.43 10.27
C GLY A 79 -2.89 2.42 10.12
N TYR A 80 -3.56 1.26 10.17
CA TYR A 80 -5.02 1.16 10.10
C TYR A 80 -5.75 1.90 11.24
N GLY A 81 -5.09 2.09 12.39
CA GLY A 81 -5.71 2.68 13.58
C GLY A 81 -6.11 1.67 14.66
N LYS A 82 -5.56 0.44 14.65
CA LYS A 82 -5.83 -0.59 15.68
C LYS A 82 -5.68 -0.08 17.10
N SER A 83 -4.59 0.62 17.39
CA SER A 83 -4.31 1.18 18.72
C SER A 83 -5.40 2.17 19.16
N HIS A 84 -5.88 3.04 18.25
CA HIS A 84 -6.96 3.98 18.54
C HIS A 84 -8.28 3.28 18.85
N ILE A 85 -8.63 2.24 18.06
CA ILE A 85 -9.82 1.41 18.31
C ILE A 85 -9.73 0.74 19.68
N LEU A 86 -8.58 0.16 20.04
CA LEU A 86 -8.41 -0.51 21.32
C LEU A 86 -8.40 0.45 22.51
N SER A 87 -7.85 1.65 22.36
CA SER A 87 -7.94 2.71 23.37
C SER A 87 -9.38 3.14 23.59
N ALA A 88 -10.15 3.33 22.51
CA ALA A 88 -11.57 3.67 22.59
C ALA A 88 -12.39 2.52 23.23
N ILE A 89 -12.11 1.26 22.89
CA ILE A 89 -12.69 0.07 23.55
C ILE A 89 -12.36 0.07 25.06
N ALA A 90 -11.12 0.37 25.44
CA ALA A 90 -10.75 0.45 26.84
C ALA A 90 -11.55 1.54 27.58
N CYS A 91 -11.67 2.73 27.01
CA CYS A 91 -12.49 3.80 27.56
C CYS A 91 -13.95 3.36 27.74
N PHE A 92 -14.55 2.76 26.70
CA PHE A 92 -15.95 2.29 26.74
C PHE A 92 -16.17 1.19 27.79
N LEU A 93 -15.25 0.22 27.88
CA LEU A 93 -15.34 -0.85 28.89
C LEU A 93 -15.20 -0.31 30.31
N PHE A 94 -14.28 0.66 30.55
CA PHE A 94 -14.17 1.34 31.84
C PHE A 94 -15.45 2.08 32.20
N GLN A 95 -16.00 2.85 31.24
CA GLN A 95 -17.23 3.61 31.42
C GLN A 95 -18.42 2.69 31.76
N THR A 96 -18.46 1.48 31.20
CA THR A 96 -19.47 0.43 31.52
C THR A 96 -19.08 -0.40 32.77
N GLU A 97 -18.27 0.15 33.67
CA GLU A 97 -17.85 -0.44 34.96
C GLU A 97 -17.11 -1.78 34.84
N ARG A 98 -16.46 -2.05 33.67
CA ARG A 98 -15.59 -3.23 33.53
C ARG A 98 -14.20 -2.94 34.08
N ARG A 99 -13.58 -3.94 34.71
CA ARG A 99 -12.19 -3.83 35.16
C ARG A 99 -11.25 -4.11 34.01
N VAL A 100 -10.62 -3.07 33.47
CA VAL A 100 -9.76 -3.15 32.30
C VAL A 100 -8.30 -2.94 32.70
N VAL A 101 -7.42 -3.85 32.28
CA VAL A 101 -5.97 -3.71 32.36
C VAL A 101 -5.45 -3.39 30.96
N TYR A 102 -5.31 -2.09 30.67
CA TYR A 102 -4.87 -1.64 29.35
C TYR A 102 -3.37 -1.42 29.29
N ILE A 103 -2.69 -2.17 28.45
CA ILE A 103 -1.24 -2.10 28.18
C ILE A 103 -1.05 -1.56 26.74
N PRO A 104 -0.84 -0.24 26.59
CA PRO A 104 -0.84 0.41 25.29
C PRO A 104 0.40 0.17 24.43
N ASP A 105 1.53 -0.25 25.03
CA ASP A 105 2.79 -0.42 24.30
C ASP A 105 3.70 -1.49 24.90
N CYS A 106 3.80 -2.62 24.23
CA CYS A 106 4.69 -3.70 24.64
C CYS A 106 6.19 -3.37 24.50
N ARG A 107 6.59 -2.31 23.78
CA ARG A 107 7.98 -1.83 23.77
C ARG A 107 8.32 -1.25 25.15
N GLN A 108 7.46 -0.37 25.65
CA GLN A 108 7.64 0.23 26.99
C GLN A 108 7.49 -0.81 28.11
N LEU A 109 6.53 -1.72 27.96
CA LEU A 109 6.40 -2.86 28.86
C LEU A 109 7.69 -3.69 28.93
N SER A 110 8.40 -3.90 27.83
CA SER A 110 9.63 -4.69 27.84
C SER A 110 10.78 -4.03 28.59
N VAL A 111 10.79 -2.70 28.65
CA VAL A 111 11.83 -1.92 29.37
C VAL A 111 11.58 -1.89 30.88
N ASP A 112 10.32 -1.76 31.29
CA ASP A 112 9.93 -1.62 32.69
C ASP A 112 8.61 -2.36 32.96
N PRO A 113 8.65 -3.69 33.03
CA PRO A 113 7.45 -4.50 33.08
C PRO A 113 6.65 -4.33 34.38
N VAL A 114 7.31 -4.11 35.52
CA VAL A 114 6.64 -4.03 36.83
C VAL A 114 5.82 -2.76 36.93
N ASP A 115 6.44 -1.59 36.76
CA ASP A 115 5.76 -0.31 36.94
C ASP A 115 4.76 -0.06 35.81
N TYR A 116 5.02 -0.59 34.62
CA TYR A 116 4.12 -0.45 33.48
C TYR A 116 2.79 -1.18 33.71
N VAL A 117 2.82 -2.42 34.22
CA VAL A 117 1.60 -3.19 34.54
C VAL A 117 0.93 -2.66 35.79
N LYS A 118 1.69 -2.27 36.84
CA LYS A 118 1.10 -1.63 38.03
C LYS A 118 0.29 -0.41 37.67
N SER A 119 0.79 0.46 36.79
CA SER A 119 0.06 1.64 36.32
C SER A 119 -1.29 1.29 35.69
N ALA A 120 -1.35 0.24 34.87
CA ALA A 120 -2.61 -0.25 34.30
C ALA A 120 -3.56 -0.83 35.37
N LEU A 121 -3.02 -1.56 36.34
CA LEU A 121 -3.79 -2.13 37.44
C LEU A 121 -4.35 -1.06 38.39
N PHE A 122 -3.61 0.01 38.68
CA PHE A 122 -4.11 1.14 39.46
C PHE A 122 -5.35 1.78 38.84
N LEU A 123 -5.39 1.88 37.51
CA LEU A 123 -6.60 2.36 36.83
C LEU A 123 -7.75 1.36 36.96
N ALA A 124 -7.48 0.06 36.79
CA ALA A 124 -8.48 -0.99 36.88
C ALA A 124 -9.12 -1.09 38.28
N TYR A 125 -8.36 -0.78 39.33
CA TYR A 125 -8.79 -0.84 40.74
C TYR A 125 -8.90 0.54 41.41
N HIS A 126 -9.08 1.62 40.62
CA HIS A 126 -9.10 3.01 41.08
C HIS A 126 -10.06 3.28 42.24
N ASN A 127 -11.08 2.45 42.44
CA ASN A 127 -12.11 2.55 43.47
C ASN A 127 -11.98 1.51 44.58
N ASP A 128 -10.81 0.83 44.72
CA ASP A 128 -10.57 -0.21 45.69
C ASP A 128 -9.18 -0.03 46.37
N ASP A 129 -9.17 0.72 47.47
CA ASP A 129 -7.96 1.05 48.21
C ASP A 129 -7.21 -0.20 48.72
N ALA A 130 -7.94 -1.28 49.08
CA ALA A 130 -7.32 -2.50 49.51
C ALA A 130 -6.52 -3.17 48.37
N LYS A 131 -7.07 -3.21 47.17
CA LYS A 131 -6.40 -3.74 45.99
C LYS A 131 -5.25 -2.84 45.52
N ILE A 132 -5.41 -1.53 45.60
CA ILE A 132 -4.32 -0.59 45.32
C ILE A 132 -3.13 -0.84 46.27
N ASN A 133 -3.36 -1.06 47.55
CA ASN A 133 -2.30 -1.38 48.52
C ASN A 133 -1.66 -2.73 48.20
N GLU A 134 -2.43 -3.75 47.83
CA GLU A 134 -1.91 -5.06 47.41
C GLU A 134 -1.04 -4.95 46.15
N ILE A 135 -1.50 -4.21 45.12
CA ILE A 135 -0.70 -3.94 43.91
C ILE A 135 0.58 -3.18 44.24
N ASN A 136 0.51 -2.18 45.11
CA ASN A 136 1.70 -1.44 45.56
C ASN A 136 2.77 -2.35 46.20
N SER A 137 2.35 -3.34 46.94
CA SER A 137 3.25 -4.27 47.63
C SER A 137 3.96 -5.27 46.71
N CYS A 138 3.50 -5.42 45.44
CA CYS A 138 4.18 -6.26 44.46
C CYS A 138 5.56 -5.67 44.13
N GLU A 139 6.64 -6.41 44.30
CA GLU A 139 8.01 -5.94 44.06
C GLU A 139 8.54 -6.40 42.70
N ASN A 140 8.01 -7.46 42.16
CA ASN A 140 8.45 -8.06 40.90
C ASN A 140 7.29 -8.54 40.02
N PHE A 141 7.62 -8.99 38.82
CA PHE A 141 6.62 -9.39 37.84
C PHE A 141 5.86 -10.67 38.21
N GLU A 142 6.46 -11.53 39.03
CA GLU A 142 5.82 -12.75 39.55
C GLU A 142 4.74 -12.41 40.59
N ASP A 143 4.98 -11.43 41.47
CA ASP A 143 4.00 -10.95 42.46
C ASP A 143 2.75 -10.40 41.71
N ILE A 144 2.97 -9.58 40.68
CA ILE A 144 1.87 -9.05 39.85
C ILE A 144 1.10 -10.19 39.17
N THR A 145 1.81 -11.19 38.65
CA THR A 145 1.19 -12.37 38.02
C THR A 145 0.32 -13.12 39.03
N ASN A 146 0.81 -13.32 40.27
CA ASN A 146 0.07 -13.98 41.33
C ASN A 146 -1.14 -13.15 41.79
N PHE A 147 -0.98 -11.83 41.90
CA PHE A 147 -2.09 -10.93 42.18
C PHE A 147 -3.20 -11.10 41.10
N CYS A 148 -2.88 -10.97 39.81
CA CYS A 148 -3.87 -11.12 38.75
C CYS A 148 -4.57 -12.48 38.78
N LYS A 149 -3.82 -13.57 39.00
CA LYS A 149 -4.40 -14.92 39.10
C LYS A 149 -5.38 -15.04 40.27
N SER A 150 -5.12 -14.36 41.40
CA SER A 150 -6.00 -14.39 42.58
C SER A 150 -7.36 -13.72 42.32
N GLN A 151 -7.43 -12.85 41.29
CA GLN A 151 -8.64 -12.09 40.94
C GLN A 151 -9.60 -12.85 40.00
N PHE A 152 -9.51 -14.16 39.87
CA PHE A 152 -10.29 -14.98 38.92
C PHE A 152 -11.81 -14.82 39.05
N LYS A 153 -12.33 -14.35 40.17
CA LYS A 153 -13.76 -14.09 40.39
C LYS A 153 -14.24 -12.79 39.76
N GLU A 154 -13.34 -11.81 39.52
CA GLU A 154 -13.71 -10.46 39.07
C GLU A 154 -13.65 -10.30 37.55
N GLN A 155 -13.13 -11.27 36.78
CA GLN A 155 -13.04 -11.24 35.31
C GLN A 155 -12.43 -9.94 34.74
N LEU A 156 -11.11 -9.83 34.80
CA LEU A 156 -10.38 -8.71 34.21
C LEU A 156 -10.41 -8.75 32.67
N TYR A 157 -10.43 -7.58 32.05
CA TYR A 157 -10.27 -7.39 30.62
C TYR A 157 -8.83 -6.92 30.34
N PHE A 158 -7.94 -7.82 29.97
CA PHE A 158 -6.59 -7.47 29.51
C PHE A 158 -6.68 -7.03 28.06
N ILE A 159 -6.29 -5.78 27.78
CA ILE A 159 -6.15 -5.24 26.42
C ILE A 159 -4.67 -4.92 26.23
N VAL A 160 -3.98 -5.71 25.42
CA VAL A 160 -2.53 -5.61 25.23
C VAL A 160 -2.23 -5.28 23.77
N ASP A 161 -1.72 -4.08 23.55
CA ASP A 161 -1.40 -3.59 22.21
C ASP A 161 0.08 -3.80 21.85
N GLN A 162 0.37 -4.01 20.58
CA GLN A 162 1.70 -4.22 20.01
C GLN A 162 2.46 -5.46 20.55
N MET A 163 1.78 -6.57 20.63
CA MET A 163 2.41 -7.85 21.02
C MET A 163 3.60 -8.25 20.13
N ASN A 164 3.67 -7.76 18.88
CA ASN A 164 4.81 -7.98 17.99
C ASN A 164 6.13 -7.45 18.60
N ALA A 165 6.11 -6.40 19.39
CA ALA A 165 7.30 -5.86 20.01
C ALA A 165 7.99 -6.84 20.99
N LEU A 166 7.24 -7.83 21.48
CA LEU A 166 7.79 -8.89 22.35
C LEU A 166 8.41 -10.06 21.56
N ASP A 167 8.24 -10.09 20.25
CA ASP A 167 8.77 -11.13 19.35
C ASP A 167 9.86 -10.60 18.41
N GLU A 168 10.16 -9.31 18.44
CA GLU A 168 11.08 -8.63 17.53
C GLU A 168 12.27 -8.02 18.27
N ASN A 169 13.41 -7.97 17.57
CA ASN A 169 14.51 -7.12 17.99
C ASN A 169 14.17 -5.68 17.59
N ASP A 170 14.25 -4.77 18.53
CA ASP A 170 14.00 -3.35 18.34
C ASP A 170 15.05 -2.51 19.09
N ASP A 171 14.89 -1.19 19.00
CA ASP A 171 15.83 -0.23 19.60
C ASP A 171 15.71 -0.11 21.14
N THR A 172 14.87 -0.91 21.79
CA THR A 172 14.71 -0.87 23.25
C THR A 172 15.94 -1.39 24.00
N GLY A 173 16.84 -2.09 23.33
CA GLY A 173 18.01 -2.72 23.93
C GLY A 173 17.70 -3.94 24.81
N VAL A 174 16.42 -4.34 24.90
CA VAL A 174 16.00 -5.49 25.70
C VAL A 174 16.22 -6.79 24.93
N ASN A 175 16.84 -7.78 25.59
CA ASN A 175 17.09 -9.08 25.01
C ASN A 175 15.77 -9.80 24.63
N LEU A 176 15.77 -10.47 23.47
CA LEU A 176 14.60 -11.18 22.93
C LEU A 176 14.08 -12.28 23.88
N ASP A 177 14.96 -12.93 24.63
CA ASP A 177 14.54 -13.98 25.58
C ASP A 177 13.80 -13.38 26.78
N ILE A 178 14.20 -12.20 27.24
CA ILE A 178 13.47 -11.43 28.28
C ILE A 178 12.09 -11.04 27.74
N LYS A 179 11.99 -10.52 26.52
CA LYS A 179 10.72 -10.18 25.88
C LYS A 179 9.80 -11.40 25.78
N LYS A 180 10.31 -12.54 25.36
CA LYS A 180 9.56 -13.80 25.31
C LYS A 180 9.10 -14.26 26.70
N GLN A 181 9.92 -14.04 27.74
CA GLN A 181 9.51 -14.34 29.11
C GLN A 181 8.35 -13.44 29.56
N ILE A 182 8.44 -12.12 29.33
CA ILE A 182 7.36 -11.17 29.61
C ILE A 182 6.06 -11.59 28.92
N ARG A 183 6.13 -12.03 27.68
CA ARG A 183 4.98 -12.55 26.95
C ARG A 183 4.34 -13.76 27.65
N ARG A 184 5.16 -14.74 28.07
CA ARG A 184 4.66 -15.91 28.82
C ARG A 184 3.99 -15.52 30.13
N ASP A 185 4.52 -14.51 30.79
CA ASP A 185 3.97 -14.03 32.05
C ASP A 185 2.67 -13.23 31.84
N LEU A 186 2.54 -12.47 30.76
CA LEU A 186 1.26 -11.89 30.33
C LEU A 186 0.19 -12.98 30.06
N ASP A 187 0.56 -14.06 29.37
CA ASP A 187 -0.34 -15.19 29.16
C ASP A 187 -0.78 -15.85 30.48
N LYS A 188 0.12 -15.91 31.48
CA LYS A 188 -0.22 -16.41 32.82
C LYS A 188 -1.11 -15.46 33.62
N MET A 189 -0.88 -14.13 33.52
CA MET A 189 -1.71 -13.12 34.18
C MET A 189 -3.14 -13.15 33.61
N ALA A 190 -3.26 -13.24 32.30
CA ALA A 190 -4.55 -13.26 31.61
C ALA A 190 -5.24 -14.63 31.68
N ASN A 191 -4.63 -15.63 32.29
CA ASN A 191 -5.26 -16.94 32.44
C ASN A 191 -6.52 -16.84 33.32
N ASN A 192 -7.65 -17.33 32.83
CA ASN A 192 -9.00 -17.19 33.42
C ASN A 192 -9.58 -15.76 33.36
N HIS A 193 -9.00 -14.87 32.58
CA HIS A 193 -9.49 -13.52 32.29
C HIS A 193 -9.76 -13.35 30.81
N TYR A 194 -10.39 -12.25 30.41
CA TYR A 194 -10.59 -11.89 29.01
C TYR A 194 -9.32 -11.25 28.48
N TYR A 195 -8.81 -11.77 27.38
CA TYR A 195 -7.52 -11.37 26.83
C TYR A 195 -7.65 -10.90 25.38
N ILE A 196 -7.55 -9.60 25.17
CA ILE A 196 -7.60 -8.93 23.86
C ILE A 196 -6.16 -8.55 23.51
N MET A 197 -5.65 -9.09 22.42
CA MET A 197 -4.28 -8.86 21.95
C MET A 197 -4.29 -8.18 20.60
N SER A 198 -3.45 -7.17 20.43
CA SER A 198 -3.21 -6.56 19.12
C SER A 198 -1.78 -6.80 18.64
N SER A 199 -1.66 -7.04 17.35
CA SER A 199 -0.37 -7.24 16.70
C SER A 199 -0.37 -6.70 15.28
N SER A 200 0.82 -6.41 14.75
CA SER A 200 1.01 -6.29 13.31
C SER A 200 0.74 -7.63 12.65
N ALA A 201 0.17 -7.61 11.45
CA ALA A 201 -0.03 -8.82 10.65
C ALA A 201 1.28 -9.52 10.25
N ASN A 202 2.43 -8.87 10.39
CA ASN A 202 3.75 -9.46 10.17
C ASN A 202 4.28 -10.29 11.34
N ASN A 203 3.58 -10.34 12.46
CA ASN A 203 4.02 -11.13 13.59
C ASN A 203 3.85 -12.62 13.31
N LYS A 204 4.91 -13.26 12.80
CA LYS A 204 4.93 -14.68 12.42
C LYS A 204 4.63 -15.60 13.60
N THR A 205 5.14 -15.28 14.79
CA THR A 205 4.90 -16.09 15.98
C THR A 205 3.43 -16.08 16.38
N MET A 206 2.80 -14.91 16.35
CA MET A 206 1.37 -14.78 16.64
C MET A 206 0.51 -15.45 15.58
N LEU A 207 0.82 -15.26 14.30
CA LEU A 207 0.13 -15.91 13.20
C LEU A 207 0.20 -17.44 13.31
N HIS A 208 1.38 -17.99 13.63
CA HIS A 208 1.57 -19.42 13.82
C HIS A 208 0.75 -19.97 15.01
N LEU A 209 0.74 -19.26 16.12
CA LEU A 209 -0.09 -19.61 17.29
C LEU A 209 -1.58 -19.58 16.93
N MET A 210 -2.01 -18.55 16.21
CA MET A 210 -3.41 -18.42 15.78
C MET A 210 -3.89 -19.53 14.85
N HIS A 211 -3.00 -20.08 14.02
CA HIS A 211 -3.39 -21.20 13.13
C HIS A 211 -3.49 -22.53 13.88
N LYS A 212 -2.78 -22.69 14.98
CA LYS A 212 -2.78 -23.94 15.76
C LYS A 212 -3.86 -24.02 16.83
N GLN A 213 -4.38 -22.87 17.29
CA GLN A 213 -5.33 -22.85 18.40
C GLN A 213 -6.77 -22.79 17.86
N THR A 214 -7.54 -23.83 18.13
CA THR A 214 -8.98 -23.88 17.92
C THR A 214 -9.67 -23.25 19.13
N GLY A 215 -10.58 -22.27 18.93
CA GLY A 215 -11.37 -21.66 20.01
C GLY A 215 -11.02 -20.19 20.31
N GLU A 216 -10.11 -19.57 19.56
CA GLU A 216 -9.82 -18.13 19.68
C GLU A 216 -10.62 -17.32 18.67
N LEU A 217 -11.06 -16.13 19.11
CA LEU A 217 -11.71 -15.17 18.23
C LEU A 217 -10.67 -14.32 17.51
N LYS A 218 -10.94 -13.96 16.25
CA LYS A 218 -9.99 -13.23 15.40
C LYS A 218 -10.70 -12.11 14.66
N ILE A 219 -10.09 -10.93 14.65
CA ILE A 219 -10.54 -9.79 13.83
C ILE A 219 -9.38 -9.34 12.96
N LYS A 220 -9.65 -9.26 11.65
CA LYS A 220 -8.71 -8.77 10.64
C LYS A 220 -9.07 -7.32 10.31
N LEU A 221 -8.12 -6.42 10.48
CA LEU A 221 -8.25 -5.00 10.16
C LEU A 221 -7.28 -4.65 9.04
N PHE A 222 -7.70 -4.92 7.80
CA PHE A 222 -6.92 -4.68 6.60
C PHE A 222 -7.46 -3.49 5.79
N GLY A 223 -6.59 -2.93 4.94
CA GLY A 223 -6.92 -1.75 4.12
C GLY A 223 -6.85 -0.44 4.91
N GLY A 224 -7.75 0.48 4.61
CA GLY A 224 -7.88 1.81 5.21
C GLY A 224 -9.32 2.13 5.62
N PHE A 225 -9.68 3.41 5.60
CA PHE A 225 -11.06 3.87 5.81
C PHE A 225 -12.01 3.32 4.75
N ASP A 226 -13.22 2.96 5.13
CA ASP A 226 -14.28 2.69 4.16
C ASP A 226 -14.77 4.01 3.49
N GLU A 227 -15.73 3.94 2.57
CA GLU A 227 -16.18 5.11 1.82
C GLU A 227 -16.85 6.17 2.71
N GLU A 228 -17.61 5.75 3.73
CA GLU A 228 -18.28 6.65 4.65
C GLU A 228 -17.28 7.29 5.62
N GLU A 229 -16.37 6.50 6.18
CA GLU A 229 -15.28 6.98 7.03
C GLU A 229 -14.37 7.96 6.27
N MET A 230 -14.03 7.66 5.01
CA MET A 230 -13.18 8.52 4.19
C MET A 230 -13.86 9.86 3.85
N LYS A 231 -15.16 9.81 3.53
CA LYS A 231 -15.95 11.02 3.30
C LYS A 231 -15.97 11.92 4.54
N GLU A 232 -16.19 11.36 5.73
CA GLU A 232 -16.20 12.14 6.95
C GLU A 232 -14.80 12.63 7.35
N TRP A 233 -13.76 11.85 7.01
CA TRP A 233 -12.39 12.31 7.17
C TRP A 233 -12.10 13.57 6.31
N TRP A 234 -12.51 13.56 5.03
CA TRP A 234 -12.42 14.76 4.18
C TRP A 234 -13.20 15.94 4.75
N ASN A 235 -14.43 15.72 5.17
CA ASN A 235 -15.28 16.79 5.73
C ASN A 235 -14.64 17.45 6.96
N SER A 236 -14.05 16.64 7.84
CA SER A 236 -13.47 17.12 9.10
C SER A 236 -12.12 17.81 8.94
N HIS A 237 -11.34 17.47 7.90
CA HIS A 237 -9.99 18.03 7.70
C HIS A 237 -9.90 18.99 6.51
N ASN A 238 -10.99 19.22 5.78
CA ASN A 238 -10.99 20.13 4.63
C ASN A 238 -10.46 21.55 4.95
N PRO A 239 -10.67 22.12 6.15
CA PRO A 239 -10.09 23.42 6.50
C PRO A 239 -8.56 23.42 6.65
N ASP A 240 -7.97 22.25 6.94
CA ASP A 240 -6.54 22.09 7.23
C ASP A 240 -5.74 21.61 6.01
N LEU A 241 -6.43 21.38 4.90
CA LEU A 241 -5.86 20.82 3.67
C LEU A 241 -5.94 21.84 2.53
N PRO A 242 -5.02 21.75 1.52
CA PRO A 242 -5.15 22.54 0.31
C PRO A 242 -6.47 22.24 -0.42
N GLU A 243 -7.00 23.22 -1.16
CA GLU A 243 -8.15 22.99 -2.04
C GLU A 243 -7.85 21.86 -3.03
N MET A 244 -8.74 20.85 -3.07
CA MET A 244 -8.61 19.68 -3.94
C MET A 244 -9.91 19.40 -4.66
N ASP A 245 -9.81 19.15 -5.96
CA ASP A 245 -10.92 18.61 -6.73
C ASP A 245 -11.16 17.11 -6.45
N GLU A 246 -12.24 16.57 -6.97
CA GLU A 246 -12.60 15.16 -6.76
C GLU A 246 -11.61 14.17 -7.39
N GLN A 247 -10.87 14.57 -8.42
CA GLN A 247 -9.85 13.74 -9.05
C GLN A 247 -8.59 13.68 -8.17
N GLN A 248 -8.18 14.80 -7.61
CA GLN A 248 -7.06 14.91 -6.67
C GLN A 248 -7.34 14.15 -5.38
N LYS A 249 -8.56 14.22 -4.84
CA LYS A 249 -8.99 13.40 -3.69
C LYS A 249 -8.89 11.91 -3.99
N LYS A 250 -9.41 11.45 -5.14
CA LYS A 250 -9.31 10.05 -5.57
C LYS A 250 -7.86 9.60 -5.77
N GLN A 251 -7.01 10.47 -6.30
CA GLN A 251 -5.58 10.19 -6.44
C GLN A 251 -4.93 9.98 -5.07
N THR A 252 -5.24 10.84 -4.11
CA THR A 252 -4.74 10.73 -2.73
C THR A 252 -5.24 9.45 -2.06
N GLU A 253 -6.52 9.11 -2.22
CA GLU A 253 -7.10 7.88 -1.70
C GLU A 253 -6.44 6.63 -2.29
N ASP A 254 -6.18 6.61 -3.60
CA ASP A 254 -5.48 5.50 -4.24
C ASP A 254 -4.04 5.37 -3.72
N ILE A 255 -3.27 6.45 -3.72
CA ILE A 255 -1.87 6.45 -3.28
C ILE A 255 -1.74 5.98 -1.83
N THR A 256 -2.60 6.48 -0.94
CA THR A 256 -2.57 6.18 0.50
C THR A 256 -3.29 4.87 0.87
N GLY A 257 -4.13 4.34 -0.03
CA GLY A 257 -5.03 3.22 0.30
C GLY A 257 -6.02 3.58 1.41
N ARG A 258 -6.32 4.87 1.60
CA ARG A 258 -7.17 5.39 2.69
C ARG A 258 -6.66 5.03 4.10
N ILE A 259 -5.36 4.72 4.23
CA ILE A 259 -4.76 4.32 5.51
C ILE A 259 -4.56 5.57 6.40
N PRO A 260 -5.13 5.62 7.62
CA PRO A 260 -5.06 6.79 8.50
C PRO A 260 -3.65 7.32 8.74
N LEU A 261 -2.67 6.44 8.94
CA LEU A 261 -1.27 6.84 9.10
C LEU A 261 -0.71 7.58 7.89
N PHE A 262 -1.09 7.17 6.68
CA PHE A 262 -0.60 7.80 5.45
C PHE A 262 -1.34 9.11 5.17
N LEU A 263 -2.63 9.16 5.47
CA LEU A 263 -3.42 10.40 5.41
C LEU A 263 -2.92 11.47 6.40
N LYS A 264 -2.39 11.04 7.56
CA LYS A 264 -1.76 11.95 8.52
C LYS A 264 -0.57 12.71 7.91
N PHE A 265 0.22 12.09 7.03
CA PHE A 265 1.32 12.80 6.37
C PHE A 265 0.83 13.94 5.47
N LEU A 266 -0.35 13.80 4.88
CA LEU A 266 -0.95 14.89 4.10
C LEU A 266 -1.32 16.07 5.00
N LEU A 267 -1.87 15.83 6.20
CA LEU A 267 -2.15 16.89 7.19
C LEU A 267 -0.86 17.56 7.70
N GLU A 268 0.20 16.77 7.90
CA GLU A 268 1.49 17.27 8.37
C GLU A 268 2.26 18.08 7.30
N SER A 269 1.83 18.03 6.05
CA SER A 269 2.51 18.75 4.96
C SER A 269 2.48 20.27 5.14
N ASN A 270 1.39 20.83 5.69
CA ASN A 270 1.17 22.27 5.87
C ASN A 270 1.36 23.11 4.60
N HIS A 271 1.16 22.53 3.41
CA HIS A 271 1.27 23.21 2.13
C HIS A 271 -0.06 23.79 1.68
N GLU A 272 -0.02 24.97 1.05
CA GLU A 272 -1.21 25.67 0.56
C GLU A 272 -1.73 25.12 -0.79
N ASN A 273 -0.88 24.46 -1.56
CA ASN A 273 -1.27 23.87 -2.84
C ASN A 273 -1.15 22.33 -2.82
N PHE A 274 -1.93 21.68 -3.67
CA PHE A 274 -2.02 20.22 -3.74
C PHE A 274 -0.73 19.57 -4.22
N GLU A 275 -0.04 20.15 -5.20
CA GLU A 275 1.17 19.57 -5.80
C GLU A 275 2.29 19.42 -4.77
N ASP A 276 2.54 20.46 -3.98
CA ASP A 276 3.55 20.45 -2.92
C ASP A 276 3.17 19.49 -1.78
N ALA A 277 1.87 19.46 -1.40
CA ALA A 277 1.37 18.52 -0.41
C ALA A 277 1.51 17.06 -0.88
N LEU A 278 1.24 16.80 -2.15
CA LEU A 278 1.40 15.48 -2.77
C LEU A 278 2.87 15.08 -2.87
N GLU A 279 3.77 16.02 -3.18
CA GLU A 279 5.20 15.77 -3.21
C GLU A 279 5.72 15.39 -1.81
N TYR A 280 5.35 16.16 -0.79
CA TYR A 280 5.68 15.85 0.61
C TYR A 280 5.17 14.45 1.01
N LEU A 281 3.90 14.15 0.72
CA LEU A 281 3.30 12.84 0.96
C LEU A 281 4.12 11.73 0.29
N ASN A 282 4.46 11.89 -0.98
CA ASN A 282 5.26 10.93 -1.74
C ASN A 282 6.66 10.73 -1.15
N GLN A 283 7.30 11.80 -0.65
CA GLN A 283 8.59 11.70 0.04
C GLN A 283 8.48 10.86 1.32
N GLN A 284 7.48 11.13 2.18
CA GLN A 284 7.25 10.38 3.42
C GLN A 284 6.95 8.90 3.13
N LEU A 285 6.09 8.64 2.15
CA LEU A 285 5.72 7.29 1.74
C LEU A 285 6.89 6.54 1.07
N THR A 286 7.78 7.25 0.37
CA THR A 286 8.98 6.66 -0.21
C THR A 286 9.87 6.05 0.88
N LEU A 287 10.08 6.76 1.97
CA LEU A 287 10.86 6.27 3.11
C LEU A 287 10.19 5.07 3.80
N LYS A 288 8.87 5.13 3.98
CA LYS A 288 8.10 4.10 4.71
C LYS A 288 7.77 2.86 3.88
N ILE A 289 7.66 3.00 2.56
CA ILE A 289 7.18 1.95 1.66
C ILE A 289 8.23 1.58 0.61
N LYS A 290 8.68 2.52 -0.22
CA LYS A 290 9.49 2.22 -1.41
C LYS A 290 10.80 1.52 -1.07
N TYR A 291 11.59 2.03 -0.14
CA TYR A 291 12.85 1.41 0.23
C TYR A 291 12.69 0.03 0.88
N PRO A 292 11.84 -0.15 1.92
CA PRO A 292 11.60 -1.47 2.48
C PRO A 292 11.02 -2.47 1.47
N LEU A 293 10.14 -2.02 0.57
CA LEU A 293 9.54 -2.87 -0.46
C LEU A 293 10.58 -3.34 -1.48
N THR A 294 11.50 -2.47 -1.89
CA THR A 294 12.60 -2.83 -2.81
C THR A 294 13.49 -3.90 -2.18
N SER A 295 13.84 -3.75 -0.90
CA SER A 295 14.61 -4.75 -0.16
C SER A 295 13.89 -6.09 -0.08
N PHE A 296 12.60 -6.09 0.30
CA PHE A 296 11.75 -7.28 0.35
C PHE A 296 11.67 -7.98 -1.00
N SER A 297 11.42 -7.23 -2.07
CA SER A 297 11.29 -7.76 -3.43
C SER A 297 12.58 -8.38 -3.94
N ASN A 298 13.74 -7.84 -3.57
CA ASN A 298 15.03 -8.43 -3.92
C ASN A 298 15.22 -9.79 -3.27
N ILE A 299 14.92 -9.91 -1.98
CA ILE A 299 15.07 -11.16 -1.22
C ILE A 299 14.16 -12.26 -1.81
N ILE A 300 12.88 -11.96 -2.07
CA ILE A 300 11.94 -12.94 -2.61
C ILE A 300 12.28 -13.33 -4.04
N SER A 301 12.72 -12.38 -4.86
CA SER A 301 13.04 -12.66 -6.26
C SER A 301 14.26 -13.55 -6.43
N GLU A 302 15.16 -13.60 -5.46
CA GLU A 302 16.32 -14.50 -5.46
C GLU A 302 15.90 -15.94 -5.17
N SER A 303 14.91 -16.15 -4.29
CA SER A 303 14.46 -17.48 -3.86
C SER A 303 13.44 -18.12 -4.80
N ASN A 304 12.47 -17.34 -5.33
CA ASN A 304 11.33 -17.85 -6.14
C ASN A 304 11.04 -16.91 -7.32
N ARG A 305 12.03 -16.64 -8.14
CA ARG A 305 12.01 -15.59 -9.16
C ARG A 305 10.82 -15.65 -10.13
N TRP A 306 10.54 -16.81 -10.70
CA TRP A 306 9.49 -16.97 -11.70
C TRP A 306 8.08 -16.81 -11.09
N GLU A 307 7.80 -17.59 -10.06
CA GLU A 307 6.48 -17.60 -9.40
C GLU A 307 6.13 -16.25 -8.80
N PHE A 308 7.10 -15.57 -8.20
CA PHE A 308 6.93 -14.21 -7.70
C PHE A 308 6.56 -13.22 -8.81
N HIS A 309 7.25 -13.25 -9.94
CA HIS A 309 6.96 -12.36 -11.06
C HIS A 309 5.61 -12.65 -11.71
N VAL A 310 5.22 -13.93 -11.81
CA VAL A 310 3.89 -14.35 -12.27
C VAL A 310 2.80 -13.74 -11.38
N SER A 311 2.96 -13.87 -10.06
CA SER A 311 2.01 -13.33 -9.10
C SER A 311 1.94 -11.82 -9.14
N LEU A 312 3.08 -11.18 -9.24
CA LEU A 312 3.20 -9.73 -9.33
C LEU A 312 2.47 -9.21 -10.57
N MET A 313 2.69 -9.83 -11.72
CA MET A 313 1.98 -9.52 -12.96
C MET A 313 0.47 -9.69 -12.83
N SER A 314 0.02 -10.82 -12.25
CA SER A 314 -1.40 -11.04 -11.99
C SER A 314 -2.01 -9.93 -11.15
N SER A 315 -1.30 -9.48 -10.13
CA SER A 315 -1.79 -8.44 -9.21
C SER A 315 -2.02 -7.10 -9.92
N PHE A 316 -1.12 -6.72 -10.84
CA PHE A 316 -1.30 -5.50 -11.65
C PHE A 316 -2.56 -5.54 -12.50
N LEU A 317 -2.86 -6.70 -13.03
CA LEU A 317 -3.91 -6.86 -14.02
C LEU A 317 -5.28 -7.02 -13.39
N THR A 318 -5.35 -7.56 -12.17
CA THR A 318 -6.60 -7.92 -11.52
C THR A 318 -6.83 -7.19 -10.19
N ASN A 319 -5.87 -6.38 -9.74
CA ASN A 319 -5.76 -5.85 -8.36
C ASN A 319 -5.77 -6.95 -7.28
N ASN A 320 -5.68 -8.21 -7.67
CA ASN A 320 -5.70 -9.37 -6.80
C ASN A 320 -4.42 -10.18 -6.99
N PHE A 321 -3.87 -10.64 -5.89
CA PHE A 321 -2.66 -11.45 -5.90
C PHE A 321 -3.06 -12.91 -5.68
N PRO A 322 -2.89 -13.82 -6.62
CA PRO A 322 -3.16 -15.22 -6.36
C PRO A 322 -2.17 -15.73 -5.32
N ILE A 323 -2.68 -16.41 -4.30
CA ILE A 323 -1.84 -17.09 -3.32
C ILE A 323 -1.09 -18.21 -4.02
N LEU A 324 0.23 -18.10 -4.09
CA LEU A 324 1.10 -19.10 -4.71
C LEU A 324 1.45 -20.21 -3.72
N GLY A 325 0.52 -21.00 -3.27
CA GLY A 325 0.80 -22.25 -2.56
C GLY A 325 1.71 -22.21 -1.31
N HIS A 326 2.37 -21.10 -1.06
CA HIS A 326 3.13 -20.79 0.14
C HIS A 326 2.16 -20.13 1.11
N GLY A 327 2.18 -20.52 2.37
CA GLY A 327 1.21 -20.05 3.37
C GLY A 327 1.22 -18.53 3.56
N PRO A 328 0.25 -17.98 4.28
CA PRO A 328 0.12 -16.53 4.54
C PRO A 328 1.33 -15.92 5.27
N TYR A 329 2.32 -16.73 5.62
CA TYR A 329 3.53 -16.36 6.34
C TYR A 329 4.65 -15.78 5.46
N ASP A 330 4.54 -15.94 4.15
CA ASP A 330 5.62 -15.56 3.22
C ASP A 330 5.46 -14.14 2.66
N TYR A 331 4.38 -13.45 3.05
CA TYR A 331 4.10 -12.09 2.60
C TYR A 331 4.41 -11.07 3.70
N ASP A 332 4.97 -9.93 3.28
CA ASP A 332 5.13 -8.79 4.16
C ASP A 332 3.82 -7.96 4.18
N HIS A 333 3.09 -8.07 5.28
CA HIS A 333 1.80 -7.40 5.46
C HIS A 333 1.89 -5.87 5.61
N ARG A 334 3.07 -5.28 5.52
CA ARG A 334 3.22 -3.84 5.31
C ARG A 334 2.80 -3.43 3.91
N PHE A 335 2.89 -4.36 2.96
CA PHE A 335 2.68 -4.12 1.54
C PHE A 335 1.47 -4.85 0.98
N PHE A 336 1.15 -6.01 1.55
CA PHE A 336 0.11 -6.91 1.05
C PHE A 336 -0.80 -7.37 2.19
N TYR A 337 -2.04 -7.65 1.89
CA TYR A 337 -2.93 -8.35 2.81
C TYR A 337 -3.74 -9.41 2.09
N ILE A 338 -4.26 -10.38 2.84
CA ILE A 338 -4.98 -11.53 2.29
C ILE A 338 -6.42 -11.48 2.78
N GLU A 339 -7.34 -11.49 1.85
CA GLU A 339 -8.78 -11.55 2.06
C GLU A 339 -9.40 -12.51 1.04
N ASP A 340 -10.27 -13.41 1.48
CA ASP A 340 -10.95 -14.41 0.64
C ASP A 340 -10.01 -15.15 -0.33
N ASP A 341 -8.89 -15.65 0.20
CA ASP A 341 -7.85 -16.36 -0.55
C ASP A 341 -7.20 -15.56 -1.69
N LYS A 342 -7.33 -14.24 -1.66
CA LYS A 342 -6.66 -13.32 -2.57
C LYS A 342 -5.74 -12.37 -1.82
N CYS A 343 -4.67 -11.95 -2.48
CA CYS A 343 -3.73 -10.99 -1.93
C CYS A 343 -3.94 -9.63 -2.60
N TYR A 344 -4.01 -8.57 -1.78
CA TYR A 344 -4.22 -7.20 -2.23
C TYR A 344 -3.02 -6.34 -1.84
N TYR A 345 -2.76 -5.30 -2.61
CA TYR A 345 -1.85 -4.23 -2.20
C TYR A 345 -2.51 -3.38 -1.11
N VAL A 346 -1.74 -2.99 -0.12
CA VAL A 346 -2.25 -2.12 0.97
C VAL A 346 -2.59 -0.72 0.46
N CYS A 347 -1.93 -0.26 -0.61
CA CYS A 347 -2.22 1.03 -1.25
C CYS A 347 -1.69 1.08 -2.69
N GLY A 348 -2.14 2.08 -3.46
CA GLY A 348 -1.73 2.28 -4.85
C GLY A 348 -0.23 2.57 -4.98
N LEU A 349 0.40 3.21 -4.01
CA LEU A 349 1.85 3.43 -4.05
C LEU A 349 2.62 2.11 -4.04
N VAL A 350 2.23 1.13 -3.21
CA VAL A 350 2.86 -0.21 -3.21
C VAL A 350 2.72 -0.83 -4.59
N ARG A 351 1.52 -0.78 -5.18
CA ARG A 351 1.27 -1.26 -6.53
C ARG A 351 2.19 -0.59 -7.55
N ASN A 352 2.30 0.74 -7.51
CA ASN A 352 3.13 1.51 -8.44
C ASN A 352 4.62 1.21 -8.26
N CYS A 353 5.10 1.10 -7.02
CA CYS A 353 6.49 0.71 -6.74
C CYS A 353 6.81 -0.72 -7.22
N MET A 354 5.85 -1.64 -7.13
CA MET A 354 6.04 -2.99 -7.67
C MET A 354 6.06 -2.99 -9.21
N ALA A 355 5.29 -2.09 -9.85
CA ALA A 355 5.37 -1.85 -11.28
C ALA A 355 6.76 -1.37 -11.68
N ASP A 356 7.25 -0.31 -11.07
CA ASP A 356 8.59 0.23 -11.30
C ASP A 356 9.66 -0.86 -11.10
N TYR A 357 9.50 -1.68 -10.08
CA TYR A 357 10.42 -2.79 -9.81
C TYR A 357 10.47 -3.83 -10.94
N LEU A 358 9.33 -4.13 -11.56
CA LEU A 358 9.28 -5.02 -12.72
C LEU A 358 9.99 -4.43 -13.94
N TYR A 359 9.89 -3.12 -14.13
CA TYR A 359 10.52 -2.42 -15.25
C TYR A 359 12.01 -2.16 -15.03
N GLU A 360 12.39 -1.61 -13.88
CA GLU A 360 13.73 -1.04 -13.64
C GLU A 360 14.87 -2.07 -13.60
N LYS A 361 14.60 -3.35 -13.34
CA LYS A 361 15.67 -4.34 -13.16
C LYS A 361 15.91 -5.29 -14.34
N GLY A 362 15.68 -4.81 -15.57
CA GLY A 362 15.93 -5.60 -16.77
C GLY A 362 15.01 -6.83 -16.88
N ARG A 363 13.90 -6.81 -16.19
CA ARG A 363 12.95 -7.93 -16.07
C ARG A 363 11.89 -7.90 -17.15
N MET A 364 11.96 -6.96 -18.08
CA MET A 364 11.17 -6.95 -19.31
C MET A 364 11.26 -8.29 -20.07
N GLU A 365 12.33 -9.05 -19.89
CA GLU A 365 12.45 -10.41 -20.44
C GLU A 365 11.32 -11.35 -20.01
N ILE A 366 10.70 -11.11 -18.87
CA ILE A 366 9.55 -11.89 -18.40
C ILE A 366 8.38 -11.73 -19.35
N PHE A 367 8.16 -10.54 -19.90
CA PHE A 367 7.10 -10.26 -20.86
C PHE A 367 7.33 -10.88 -22.22
N VAL A 368 8.56 -11.26 -22.56
CA VAL A 368 8.85 -11.98 -23.82
C VAL A 368 8.30 -13.40 -23.80
N ASP A 369 8.09 -13.99 -22.62
CA ASP A 369 7.45 -15.30 -22.52
C ASP A 369 5.93 -15.20 -22.67
N VAL A 370 5.46 -15.39 -23.88
CA VAL A 370 4.04 -15.32 -24.30
C VAL A 370 3.09 -16.29 -23.58
N LYS A 371 3.57 -17.17 -22.69
CA LYS A 371 2.69 -18.00 -21.86
C LYS A 371 1.72 -17.18 -21.02
N TRP A 372 2.09 -15.94 -20.68
CA TRP A 372 1.23 -14.97 -20.00
C TRP A 372 -0.08 -14.70 -20.71
N ILE A 373 -0.02 -14.54 -22.04
CA ILE A 373 -1.21 -14.26 -22.85
C ILE A 373 -2.24 -15.38 -22.70
N LYS A 374 -1.77 -16.63 -22.53
CA LYS A 374 -2.66 -17.79 -22.30
C LYS A 374 -3.40 -17.71 -20.96
N LEU A 375 -2.72 -17.26 -19.92
CA LEU A 375 -3.30 -17.21 -18.58
C LEU A 375 -4.47 -16.21 -18.48
N PHE A 376 -4.45 -15.17 -19.30
CA PHE A 376 -5.40 -14.07 -19.22
C PHE A 376 -6.31 -13.90 -20.43
N LYS A 377 -6.42 -14.91 -21.31
CA LYS A 377 -7.17 -14.79 -22.56
C LYS A 377 -8.65 -14.44 -22.43
N ASN A 378 -9.24 -14.64 -21.25
CA ASN A 378 -10.64 -14.34 -20.97
C ASN A 378 -10.90 -12.91 -20.48
N ASN A 379 -9.86 -12.08 -20.31
CA ASN A 379 -10.00 -10.68 -19.92
C ASN A 379 -9.38 -9.77 -20.99
N PRO A 380 -10.19 -9.09 -21.83
CA PRO A 380 -9.70 -8.29 -22.95
C PRO A 380 -8.74 -7.16 -22.56
N SER A 381 -9.03 -6.45 -21.46
CA SER A 381 -8.18 -5.35 -20.99
C SER A 381 -6.80 -5.84 -20.54
N VAL A 382 -6.79 -6.95 -19.80
CA VAL A 382 -5.57 -7.62 -19.36
C VAL A 382 -4.77 -8.12 -20.56
N LYS A 383 -5.45 -8.72 -21.53
CA LYS A 383 -4.83 -9.20 -22.76
C LYS A 383 -4.15 -8.08 -23.54
N GLY A 384 -4.83 -6.93 -23.69
CA GLY A 384 -4.28 -5.73 -24.33
C GLY A 384 -2.97 -5.29 -23.69
N PHE A 385 -3.00 -5.14 -22.38
CA PHE A 385 -1.84 -4.76 -21.59
C PHE A 385 -0.66 -5.75 -21.76
N ILE A 386 -0.89 -7.06 -21.65
CA ILE A 386 0.20 -8.06 -21.78
C ILE A 386 0.80 -8.02 -23.19
N VAL A 387 -0.02 -7.88 -24.21
CA VAL A 387 0.45 -7.77 -25.61
C VAL A 387 1.28 -6.51 -25.82
N GLU A 388 0.84 -5.38 -25.28
CA GLU A 388 1.62 -4.14 -25.27
C GLU A 388 3.01 -4.39 -24.67
N LYS A 389 3.08 -4.90 -23.42
CA LYS A 389 4.35 -5.15 -22.74
C LYS A 389 5.20 -6.21 -23.45
N ALA A 390 4.60 -7.25 -24.02
CA ALA A 390 5.31 -8.25 -24.81
C ALA A 390 5.90 -7.65 -26.10
N CYS A 391 5.21 -6.74 -26.77
CA CYS A 391 5.74 -6.00 -27.93
C CYS A 391 6.93 -5.14 -27.52
N LEU A 392 6.79 -4.32 -26.47
CA LEU A 392 7.86 -3.44 -26.00
C LEU A 392 9.09 -4.22 -25.57
N ALA A 393 8.92 -5.31 -24.80
CA ALA A 393 9.99 -6.18 -24.38
C ALA A 393 10.70 -6.86 -25.57
N SER A 394 9.94 -7.27 -26.57
CA SER A 394 10.50 -7.87 -27.79
C SER A 394 11.32 -6.85 -28.60
N ILE A 395 10.89 -5.58 -28.63
CA ILE A 395 11.65 -4.48 -29.24
C ILE A 395 12.93 -4.21 -28.46
N CYS A 396 12.88 -4.17 -27.14
CA CYS A 396 14.09 -4.04 -26.29
C CYS A 396 15.12 -5.11 -26.62
N ARG A 397 14.66 -6.35 -26.83
CA ARG A 397 15.54 -7.51 -27.06
C ARG A 397 16.07 -7.59 -28.49
N SER A 398 15.20 -7.39 -29.46
CA SER A 398 15.47 -7.73 -30.87
C SER A 398 15.46 -6.52 -31.80
N GLY A 399 15.04 -5.34 -31.31
CA GLY A 399 14.80 -4.18 -32.14
C GLY A 399 13.55 -4.33 -33.02
N ILE A 400 13.39 -3.38 -33.94
CA ILE A 400 12.31 -3.38 -34.94
C ILE A 400 12.83 -2.78 -36.26
N ILE A 401 12.29 -3.26 -37.38
CA ILE A 401 12.58 -2.72 -38.73
C ILE A 401 11.34 -2.03 -39.25
N VAL A 402 11.45 -0.75 -39.56
CA VAL A 402 10.36 0.09 -40.05
C VAL A 402 10.88 0.98 -41.17
N ASN A 403 10.20 1.07 -42.30
CA ASN A 403 10.59 1.88 -43.47
C ASN A 403 12.05 1.67 -43.89
N LYS A 404 12.55 0.42 -43.86
CA LYS A 404 13.95 0.05 -44.13
C LYS A 404 14.99 0.58 -43.11
N ILE A 405 14.52 1.25 -42.05
CA ILE A 405 15.34 1.67 -40.93
C ILE A 405 15.33 0.58 -39.87
N THR A 406 16.49 0.15 -39.43
CA THR A 406 16.63 -0.84 -38.38
C THR A 406 16.91 -0.14 -37.05
N PHE A 407 15.97 -0.20 -36.13
CA PHE A 407 16.12 0.25 -34.76
C PHE A 407 16.62 -0.93 -33.92
N LYS A 408 17.96 -1.13 -33.87
CA LYS A 408 18.57 -2.13 -33.00
C LYS A 408 18.85 -1.50 -31.64
N VAL A 409 18.03 -1.81 -30.64
CA VAL A 409 18.13 -1.21 -29.30
C VAL A 409 19.47 -1.59 -28.66
N ASN A 410 20.27 -0.58 -28.27
CA ASN A 410 21.51 -0.71 -27.56
C ASN A 410 21.30 -0.56 -26.06
N ASP A 411 20.38 0.34 -25.67
CA ASP A 411 20.04 0.67 -24.30
C ASP A 411 18.56 1.03 -24.19
N TYR A 412 17.97 0.89 -23.01
CA TYR A 412 16.63 1.37 -22.74
C TYR A 412 16.59 2.15 -21.42
N GLN A 413 15.80 3.20 -21.38
CA GLN A 413 15.68 4.13 -20.26
C GLN A 413 14.21 4.38 -19.92
N PHE A 414 13.92 4.64 -18.63
CA PHE A 414 12.59 5.00 -18.20
C PHE A 414 12.47 6.50 -17.99
N PHE A 415 11.37 7.09 -18.45
CA PHE A 415 11.08 8.51 -18.27
C PHE A 415 9.74 8.75 -17.57
N SER A 416 9.65 9.81 -16.78
CA SER A 416 8.43 10.27 -16.12
C SER A 416 7.80 11.47 -16.83
N SER A 417 8.66 12.36 -17.36
CA SER A 417 8.32 13.49 -18.21
C SER A 417 9.15 13.48 -19.50
N ALA A 418 8.72 14.18 -20.54
CA ALA A 418 9.48 14.28 -21.77
C ALA A 418 10.81 15.04 -21.58
N GLU A 419 10.91 15.87 -20.55
CA GLU A 419 12.15 16.59 -20.15
C GLU A 419 13.25 15.64 -19.68
N ASP A 420 12.89 14.47 -19.13
CA ASP A 420 13.85 13.44 -18.69
C ASP A 420 14.57 12.76 -19.86
N ILE A 421 14.08 12.92 -21.10
CA ILE A 421 14.61 12.23 -22.27
C ILE A 421 15.84 12.95 -22.80
N ASN A 422 17.01 12.32 -22.64
CA ASN A 422 18.28 12.80 -23.16
C ASN A 422 18.75 11.93 -24.33
N PHE A 423 18.84 12.52 -25.52
CA PHE A 423 19.21 11.79 -26.73
C PHE A 423 20.72 11.50 -26.76
N SER A 424 21.05 10.22 -26.94
CA SER A 424 22.44 9.84 -27.25
C SER A 424 22.76 10.19 -28.69
N LEU A 425 23.80 10.99 -28.90
CA LEU A 425 24.32 11.38 -30.23
C LEU A 425 25.55 10.55 -30.64
N SER A 426 25.72 9.37 -30.10
CA SER A 426 26.74 8.42 -30.56
C SER A 426 26.26 7.73 -31.84
N GLU A 427 27.12 7.66 -32.85
CA GLU A 427 26.77 7.10 -34.17
C GLU A 427 26.25 5.66 -34.08
N ALA A 428 25.15 5.40 -34.77
CA ALA A 428 24.43 4.12 -34.80
C ALA A 428 23.90 3.63 -33.42
N THR A 429 23.77 4.53 -32.45
CA THR A 429 23.20 4.20 -31.15
C THR A 429 21.69 4.40 -31.16
N CYS A 430 20.96 3.37 -30.74
CA CYS A 430 19.52 3.39 -30.59
C CYS A 430 19.15 3.20 -29.10
N THR A 431 18.50 4.20 -28.54
CA THR A 431 17.94 4.14 -27.17
C THR A 431 16.43 4.00 -27.22
N PHE A 432 15.90 3.14 -26.40
CA PHE A 432 14.45 2.96 -26.25
C PHE A 432 13.97 3.57 -24.94
N TYR A 433 13.14 4.58 -25.01
CA TYR A 433 12.57 5.27 -23.88
C TYR A 433 11.19 4.71 -23.58
N LEU A 434 10.97 4.28 -22.33
CA LEU A 434 9.73 3.65 -21.87
C LEU A 434 9.10 4.53 -20.78
N PRO A 435 7.79 4.88 -20.90
CA PRO A 435 7.15 5.67 -19.88
C PRO A 435 7.01 4.90 -18.57
N ARG A 436 7.26 5.56 -17.44
CA ARG A 436 7.02 4.99 -16.09
C ARG A 436 5.52 4.92 -15.77
N LYS A 437 4.72 5.81 -16.35
CA LYS A 437 3.26 5.81 -16.18
C LYS A 437 2.61 4.77 -17.08
N TRP A 438 1.81 3.90 -16.49
CA TRP A 438 1.14 2.77 -17.16
C TRP A 438 0.13 3.17 -18.23
N ASN A 439 -0.52 4.31 -18.06
CA ASN A 439 -1.49 4.88 -18.99
C ASN A 439 -0.97 6.22 -19.52
N GLN A 440 0.26 6.25 -20.00
CA GLN A 440 0.77 7.45 -20.67
C GLN A 440 -0.13 7.71 -21.88
N LYS A 441 -0.83 8.84 -21.88
CA LYS A 441 -1.58 9.27 -23.06
C LYS A 441 -0.57 9.46 -24.21
N SER A 442 -0.88 8.94 -25.37
CA SER A 442 -0.17 9.17 -26.63
C SER A 442 0.80 8.11 -27.09
N ILE A 443 1.68 7.57 -26.23
CA ILE A 443 2.69 6.60 -26.66
C ILE A 443 2.98 5.56 -25.57
N ASP A 444 3.29 4.34 -25.99
CA ASP A 444 3.73 3.25 -25.11
C ASP A 444 5.25 3.14 -25.06
N GLY A 445 5.96 3.82 -25.97
CA GLY A 445 7.41 3.90 -25.99
C GLY A 445 7.93 4.86 -27.06
N LEU A 446 9.21 5.23 -26.99
CA LEU A 446 9.86 6.12 -27.94
C LEU A 446 11.25 5.56 -28.28
N LEU A 447 11.48 5.19 -29.54
CA LEU A 447 12.82 4.86 -30.03
C LEU A 447 13.53 6.12 -30.52
N ALA A 448 14.80 6.28 -30.19
CA ALA A 448 15.65 7.31 -30.74
C ALA A 448 16.93 6.69 -31.30
N LEU A 449 17.16 6.86 -32.57
CA LEU A 449 18.37 6.38 -33.30
C LEU A 449 19.11 7.57 -33.90
N TYR A 450 20.36 7.76 -33.52
CA TYR A 450 21.22 8.73 -34.18
C TYR A 450 22.08 8.02 -35.22
N LYS A 451 22.00 8.48 -36.47
CA LYS A 451 22.78 7.93 -37.58
C LYS A 451 22.99 8.97 -38.68
N THR A 452 24.21 9.13 -39.15
CA THR A 452 24.58 9.98 -40.30
C THR A 452 24.02 11.40 -40.19
N ASN A 453 24.26 12.06 -39.04
CA ASN A 453 23.78 13.41 -38.71
C ASN A 453 22.22 13.56 -38.69
N THR A 454 21.51 12.44 -38.62
CA THR A 454 20.05 12.42 -38.54
C THR A 454 19.64 11.74 -37.23
N LEU A 455 18.74 12.38 -36.48
CA LEU A 455 18.10 11.81 -35.32
C LEU A 455 16.72 11.28 -35.74
N TYR A 456 16.58 9.98 -35.80
CA TYR A 456 15.32 9.29 -36.01
C TYR A 456 14.58 9.16 -34.69
N ILE A 457 13.39 9.72 -34.58
CA ILE A 457 12.54 9.65 -33.39
C ILE A 457 11.30 8.85 -33.76
N ALA A 458 11.09 7.71 -33.10
CA ALA A 458 10.00 6.81 -33.44
C ALA A 458 9.08 6.56 -32.23
N PRO A 459 8.04 7.38 -32.02
CA PRO A 459 6.99 7.11 -31.07
C PRO A 459 6.24 5.81 -31.42
N ILE A 460 5.96 4.99 -30.41
CA ILE A 460 5.29 3.70 -30.58
C ILE A 460 3.96 3.70 -29.83
N GLN A 461 2.90 3.25 -30.51
CA GLN A 461 1.63 2.91 -29.93
C GLN A 461 1.27 1.46 -30.27
N VAL A 462 1.00 0.66 -29.23
CA VAL A 462 0.56 -0.73 -29.37
C VAL A 462 -0.93 -0.80 -29.07
N THR A 463 -1.72 -1.35 -29.98
CA THR A 463 -3.17 -1.43 -29.77
C THR A 463 -3.80 -2.59 -30.53
N PHE A 464 -4.87 -3.18 -29.95
CA PHE A 464 -5.74 -4.12 -30.66
C PHE A 464 -6.76 -3.39 -31.53
N ASP A 465 -7.25 -2.25 -30.99
CA ASP A 465 -8.28 -1.44 -31.63
C ASP A 465 -7.75 -0.01 -31.79
N LYS A 466 -7.66 0.41 -33.04
CA LYS A 466 -7.22 1.75 -33.39
C LYS A 466 -8.26 2.83 -33.08
N GLU A 467 -9.54 2.47 -33.03
CA GLU A 467 -10.60 3.45 -32.80
C GLU A 467 -10.47 4.08 -31.39
N GLY A 468 -10.12 3.30 -30.38
CA GLY A 468 -9.91 3.77 -29.02
C GLY A 468 -8.67 4.65 -28.81
N HIS A 469 -7.73 4.64 -29.78
CA HIS A 469 -6.46 5.37 -29.72
C HIS A 469 -6.26 6.35 -30.88
N SER A 470 -7.34 6.72 -31.56
CA SER A 470 -7.31 7.54 -32.79
C SER A 470 -6.68 8.93 -32.62
N ASP A 471 -6.56 9.44 -31.42
CA ASP A 471 -5.99 10.73 -31.07
C ASP A 471 -4.52 10.65 -30.59
N SER A 472 -3.91 9.46 -30.53
CA SER A 472 -2.55 9.27 -29.99
C SER A 472 -1.49 10.10 -30.71
N GLU A 473 -1.52 10.16 -32.05
CA GLU A 473 -0.59 11.00 -32.82
C GLU A 473 -0.76 12.49 -32.49
N ALA A 474 -2.02 12.97 -32.49
CA ALA A 474 -2.31 14.36 -32.16
C ALA A 474 -1.90 14.70 -30.72
N SER A 475 -2.18 13.80 -29.79
CA SER A 475 -1.80 13.95 -28.37
C SER A 475 -0.28 13.93 -28.17
N PHE A 476 0.46 13.13 -28.93
CA PHE A 476 1.91 13.15 -28.90
C PHE A 476 2.47 14.51 -29.35
N PHE A 477 2.02 15.02 -30.49
CA PHE A 477 2.53 16.28 -31.03
C PHE A 477 2.06 17.52 -30.27
N SER A 478 0.91 17.48 -29.61
CA SER A 478 0.41 18.60 -28.78
C SER A 478 0.93 18.57 -27.34
N GLY A 479 1.27 17.40 -26.81
CA GLY A 479 1.69 17.22 -25.42
C GLY A 479 3.19 16.92 -25.28
N ILE A 480 3.64 15.75 -25.71
CA ILE A 480 5.01 15.27 -25.47
C ILE A 480 6.04 16.00 -26.35
N TRP A 481 5.72 16.24 -27.61
CA TRP A 481 6.66 16.82 -28.57
C TRP A 481 7.17 18.22 -28.19
N PRO A 482 6.33 19.17 -27.72
CA PRO A 482 6.80 20.48 -27.31
C PRO A 482 7.80 20.44 -26.15
N GLU A 483 7.64 19.50 -25.22
CA GLU A 483 8.56 19.29 -24.09
C GLU A 483 9.86 18.59 -24.51
N LEU A 484 9.77 17.71 -25.53
CA LEU A 484 10.89 16.93 -26.03
C LEU A 484 11.81 17.75 -26.96
N LYS A 485 11.24 18.65 -27.76
CA LYS A 485 11.95 19.43 -28.78
C LYS A 485 13.13 20.25 -28.23
N PRO A 486 13.06 20.90 -27.06
CA PRO A 486 14.19 21.63 -26.48
C PRO A 486 15.43 20.75 -26.21
N ASN A 487 15.25 19.44 -26.00
CA ASN A 487 16.34 18.50 -25.73
C ASN A 487 17.07 18.06 -27.01
N ILE A 488 16.62 18.51 -28.20
CA ILE A 488 17.22 18.15 -29.49
C ILE A 488 18.13 19.29 -29.97
N PRO A 489 19.40 19.04 -30.24
CA PRO A 489 20.30 20.05 -30.81
C PRO A 489 19.84 20.60 -32.16
N ASN A 490 19.90 21.93 -32.33
CA ASN A 490 19.36 22.63 -33.51
C ASN A 490 20.09 22.32 -34.84
N ASN A 491 21.24 21.67 -34.78
CA ASN A 491 22.09 21.37 -35.96
C ASN A 491 21.86 19.97 -36.52
N LEU A 492 20.89 19.23 -36.03
CA LEU A 492 20.57 17.87 -36.47
C LEU A 492 19.42 17.86 -37.48
N ASN A 493 19.49 16.96 -38.44
CA ASN A 493 18.31 16.56 -39.18
C ASN A 493 17.41 15.69 -38.29
N ILE A 494 16.11 15.96 -38.29
CA ILE A 494 15.14 15.21 -37.48
C ILE A 494 14.19 14.49 -38.45
N GLU A 495 14.01 13.20 -38.24
CA GLU A 495 13.02 12.39 -38.94
C GLU A 495 12.11 11.68 -37.93
N VAL A 496 10.81 11.98 -37.96
CA VAL A 496 9.85 11.39 -37.03
C VAL A 496 9.00 10.34 -37.75
N ILE A 497 8.96 9.14 -37.14
CA ILE A 497 8.24 7.97 -37.67
C ILE A 497 7.31 7.44 -36.59
N PHE A 498 6.02 7.77 -36.63
CA PHE A 498 5.06 7.25 -35.67
C PHE A 498 4.70 5.79 -36.02
N ILE A 499 4.97 4.86 -35.09
CA ILE A 499 4.82 3.42 -35.29
C ILE A 499 3.57 2.91 -34.56
N TRP A 500 2.63 2.40 -35.33
CA TRP A 500 1.49 1.64 -34.84
C TRP A 500 1.80 0.15 -34.88
N ILE A 501 1.66 -0.54 -33.74
CA ILE A 501 1.77 -2.00 -33.67
C ILE A 501 0.38 -2.56 -33.40
N THR A 502 -0.15 -3.35 -34.33
CA THR A 502 -1.54 -3.81 -34.31
C THR A 502 -1.65 -5.28 -34.69
N ARG A 503 -2.87 -5.83 -34.58
CA ARG A 503 -3.14 -7.23 -34.92
C ARG A 503 -2.92 -7.55 -36.42
N LYS A 504 -3.15 -6.60 -37.30
CA LYS A 504 -3.02 -6.81 -38.75
C LYS A 504 -1.98 -5.88 -39.37
N ASN A 505 -1.25 -6.37 -40.35
CA ASN A 505 -0.39 -5.54 -41.19
C ASN A 505 -1.29 -4.67 -42.11
N GLY A 506 -1.15 -3.36 -41.99
CA GLY A 506 -1.91 -2.39 -42.78
C GLY A 506 -3.14 -1.84 -42.05
N ILE A 507 -3.52 -0.64 -42.44
CA ILE A 507 -4.74 0.05 -41.97
C ILE A 507 -5.87 -0.27 -42.97
N ASP A 508 -7.07 -0.51 -42.47
CA ASP A 508 -8.28 -0.50 -43.27
C ASP A 508 -8.45 0.90 -43.87
N GLU A 509 -8.78 1.00 -45.16
CA GLU A 509 -8.87 2.29 -45.89
C GLU A 509 -9.86 3.28 -45.23
N GLU A 510 -10.92 2.80 -44.60
CA GLU A 510 -11.88 3.65 -43.88
C GLU A 510 -11.28 4.23 -42.62
N VAL A 511 -10.50 3.44 -41.87
CA VAL A 511 -9.79 3.87 -40.67
C VAL A 511 -8.69 4.88 -41.05
N GLU A 512 -7.98 4.66 -42.15
CA GLU A 512 -6.99 5.61 -42.67
C GLU A 512 -7.60 6.95 -43.05
N LYS A 513 -8.78 6.94 -43.70
CA LYS A 513 -9.55 8.16 -44.03
C LYS A 513 -9.99 8.91 -42.77
N LYS A 514 -10.39 8.19 -41.71
CA LYS A 514 -10.77 8.77 -40.42
C LYS A 514 -9.58 9.42 -39.74
N PHE A 515 -8.41 8.77 -39.74
CA PHE A 515 -7.16 9.31 -39.22
C PHE A 515 -6.68 10.55 -39.98
N LYS A 516 -6.71 10.53 -41.31
CA LYS A 516 -6.41 11.70 -42.16
C LYS A 516 -7.34 12.88 -41.85
N LYS A 517 -8.63 12.62 -41.56
CA LYS A 517 -9.61 13.63 -41.20
C LYS A 517 -9.40 14.22 -39.81
N LEU A 518 -8.91 13.44 -38.86
CA LEU A 518 -8.51 13.91 -37.52
C LEU A 518 -7.22 14.73 -37.57
N ARG A 519 -6.23 14.31 -38.36
CA ARG A 519 -5.00 15.07 -38.65
C ARG A 519 -5.28 16.46 -39.20
N SER A 520 -6.29 16.61 -40.08
CA SER A 520 -6.62 17.89 -40.73
C SER A 520 -7.31 18.88 -39.81
N ARG A 521 -7.71 18.49 -38.62
CA ARG A 521 -8.63 19.30 -37.81
C ARG A 521 -7.99 20.32 -36.91
N ASN A 522 -6.72 20.23 -36.48
CA ASN A 522 -6.26 21.16 -35.43
C ASN A 522 -4.76 21.27 -35.14
N VAL A 523 -3.82 20.76 -35.89
CA VAL A 523 -2.42 20.87 -35.48
C VAL A 523 -1.50 21.24 -36.64
N GLU A 524 -0.80 22.37 -36.52
CA GLU A 524 0.46 22.57 -37.21
C GLU A 524 1.45 21.53 -36.67
N ILE A 525 1.53 20.40 -37.36
CA ILE A 525 2.44 19.32 -37.00
C ILE A 525 3.82 19.73 -37.49
N ASN A 526 4.66 20.10 -36.54
CA ASN A 526 6.06 20.40 -36.81
C ASN A 526 6.93 19.53 -35.84
N PRO A 527 7.75 18.61 -36.33
CA PRO A 527 8.11 18.42 -37.75
C PRO A 527 7.09 17.59 -38.56
N ASP A 528 7.24 17.57 -39.86
CA ASP A 528 6.58 16.56 -40.71
C ASP A 528 6.96 15.17 -40.26
N TYR A 529 6.01 14.25 -40.26
CA TYR A 529 6.25 12.87 -39.83
C TYR A 529 5.61 11.85 -40.78
N THR A 530 6.11 10.64 -40.74
CA THR A 530 5.50 9.49 -41.40
C THR A 530 4.82 8.59 -40.35
N SER A 531 3.65 8.07 -40.68
CA SER A 531 2.95 7.09 -39.86
C SER A 531 3.04 5.71 -40.51
N VAL A 532 3.48 4.72 -39.73
CA VAL A 532 3.66 3.36 -40.22
C VAL A 532 2.89 2.39 -39.34
N VAL A 533 2.28 1.40 -39.97
CA VAL A 533 1.56 0.33 -39.27
C VAL A 533 2.26 -0.99 -39.49
N THR A 534 2.54 -1.69 -38.39
CA THR A 534 3.15 -3.02 -38.40
C THR A 534 2.31 -4.00 -37.58
N GLY A 535 2.38 -5.28 -37.91
CA GLY A 535 1.65 -6.33 -37.18
C GLY A 535 2.42 -6.84 -35.97
N PHE A 536 1.71 -7.40 -34.98
CA PHE A 536 2.33 -8.07 -33.84
C PHE A 536 3.36 -9.13 -34.26
N ALA A 537 3.07 -9.90 -35.32
CA ALA A 537 3.95 -10.92 -35.84
C ALA A 537 5.33 -10.40 -36.29
N ASN A 538 5.41 -9.13 -36.71
CA ASN A 538 6.68 -8.53 -37.13
C ASN A 538 7.54 -8.13 -35.93
N VAL A 539 6.95 -7.97 -34.76
CA VAL A 539 7.64 -7.68 -33.50
C VAL A 539 7.96 -8.99 -32.78
N ASN A 540 6.99 -9.86 -32.65
CA ASN A 540 7.18 -11.20 -32.06
C ASN A 540 6.13 -12.16 -32.63
N ARG A 541 6.57 -13.19 -33.38
CA ARG A 541 5.70 -14.17 -34.03
C ARG A 541 4.83 -14.96 -33.06
N ASP A 542 5.29 -15.11 -31.84
CA ASP A 542 4.57 -15.88 -30.84
C ASP A 542 3.39 -15.09 -30.25
N ILE A 543 3.44 -13.75 -30.26
CA ILE A 543 2.30 -12.93 -29.82
C ILE A 543 1.07 -13.22 -30.69
N ASP A 544 1.24 -13.29 -32.00
CA ASP A 544 0.13 -13.46 -32.95
C ASP A 544 -0.61 -14.80 -32.79
N ARG A 545 0.06 -15.83 -32.22
CA ARG A 545 -0.55 -17.14 -31.94
C ARG A 545 -1.52 -17.13 -30.76
N TYR A 546 -1.44 -16.15 -29.88
CA TYR A 546 -2.21 -16.09 -28.63
C TYR A 546 -3.21 -14.93 -28.61
N VAL A 547 -3.15 -14.08 -29.58
CA VAL A 547 -4.01 -12.91 -29.79
C VAL A 547 -5.17 -13.24 -30.75
#